data_48937f8dab48500a8fc9c80dc4a25389
#
_entry.id   48937f8dab48500a8fc9c80dc4a25389
#
_cell.length_a   1.000
_cell.length_b   1.000
_cell.length_c   1.000
_cell.angle_alpha   90.00
_cell.angle_beta   90.00
_cell.angle_gamma   90.00
#
_symmetry.space_group_name_H-M   'P 1'
#
loop_
_entity.id
_entity.type
_entity.pdbx_description
1 polymer ?
#
loop_
_entity_poly.entity_id
_entity_poly.type
_entity_poly.pdbx_seq_one_letter_code
_entity_poly.pdbx_strand_id
1 'polypeptide(L)'
;MSENKDKTIRMKGLYEYVNHLNPPKKESIHLPYRLLVELAEIAPEDNSIEYISKKLVEYQYVKEIDDNILHRIKLGINWARDFKADTMGNVDVLDEHKKPLLEIVKLLEKNSDPDVIQNEIFEIAKSNDMKPRMLFQLIYQILLGSNKGPRLGKYIIDADKSKIIKKIKSVIE
;
A
#
# COMPACT_ATOMS: atom_id res chain seq x y z
N MET A 1 -17.07 26.94 15.52
CA MET A 1 -15.58 27.07 15.55
C MET A 1 -14.94 26.67 16.87
N SER A 2 -15.64 26.65 18.02
CA SER A 2 -15.10 26.26 19.34
C SER A 2 -14.84 24.77 19.48
N GLU A 3 -15.76 23.92 19.02
CA GLU A 3 -15.70 22.46 19.15
C GLU A 3 -14.45 21.80 18.51
N ASN A 4 -14.00 22.35 17.38
CA ASN A 4 -12.79 21.85 16.70
C ASN A 4 -11.49 22.22 17.45
N LYS A 5 -11.47 23.38 18.15
CA LYS A 5 -10.32 23.77 18.99
C LYS A 5 -10.20 22.88 20.22
N ASP A 6 -11.30 22.59 20.90
CA ASP A 6 -11.30 21.75 22.10
C ASP A 6 -10.88 20.32 21.78
N LYS A 7 -11.31 19.77 20.64
CA LYS A 7 -10.90 18.45 20.17
C LYS A 7 -9.40 18.39 19.86
N THR A 8 -8.87 19.43 19.22
CA THR A 8 -7.44 19.54 18.89
C THR A 8 -6.59 19.65 20.16
N ILE A 9 -7.02 20.44 21.15
CA ILE A 9 -6.30 20.58 22.43
C ILE A 9 -6.29 19.26 23.21
N ARG A 10 -7.41 18.52 23.27
CA ARG A 10 -7.49 17.21 23.93
C ARG A 10 -6.59 16.18 23.25
N MET A 11 -6.59 16.13 21.90
CA MET A 11 -5.73 15.23 21.14
C MET A 11 -4.25 15.53 21.31
N LYS A 12 -3.88 16.82 21.40
CA LYS A 12 -2.50 17.24 21.68
C LYS A 12 -2.06 16.80 23.07
N GLY A 13 -2.88 17.02 24.10
CA GLY A 13 -2.57 16.61 25.47
C GLY A 13 -2.44 15.10 25.61
N LEU A 14 -3.31 14.32 24.95
CA LEU A 14 -3.21 12.87 24.92
C LEU A 14 -1.92 12.40 24.22
N TYR A 15 -1.55 13.02 23.09
CA TYR A 15 -0.32 12.69 22.39
C TYR A 15 0.92 12.98 23.24
N GLU A 16 0.96 14.12 23.93
CA GLU A 16 2.04 14.47 24.87
C GLU A 16 2.12 13.46 26.01
N TYR A 17 0.98 13.11 26.61
CA TYR A 17 0.92 12.13 27.71
C TYR A 17 1.42 10.76 27.31
N VAL A 18 0.96 10.23 26.17
CA VAL A 18 1.39 8.91 25.65
C VAL A 18 2.90 8.89 25.34
N ASN A 19 3.47 10.02 24.97
CA ASN A 19 4.91 10.17 24.75
C ASN A 19 5.67 10.62 26.00
N HIS A 20 5.13 10.39 27.21
CA HIS A 20 5.75 10.76 28.47
C HIS A 20 6.19 12.23 28.54
N LEU A 21 5.37 13.14 28.01
CA LEU A 21 5.61 14.59 27.88
C LEU A 21 6.84 14.96 27.04
N ASN A 22 7.38 14.04 26.27
CA ASN A 22 8.51 14.26 25.38
C ASN A 22 8.16 13.84 23.92
N PRO A 23 7.18 14.50 23.29
CA PRO A 23 6.78 14.17 21.94
C PRO A 23 7.90 14.44 20.94
N PRO A 24 8.02 13.64 19.87
CA PRO A 24 9.02 13.87 18.86
C PRO A 24 8.85 15.25 18.22
N LYS A 25 9.95 15.97 18.03
CA LYS A 25 9.99 17.35 17.50
C LYS A 25 9.60 17.41 16.01
N LYS A 26 9.66 16.31 15.31
CA LYS A 26 9.30 16.21 13.89
C LYS A 26 8.13 15.25 13.74
N GLU A 27 7.22 15.60 12.86
CA GLU A 27 6.13 14.70 12.45
C GLU A 27 6.71 13.42 11.85
N SER A 28 6.23 12.28 12.31
CA SER A 28 6.69 10.99 11.77
C SER A 28 6.13 10.79 10.37
N ILE A 29 6.97 10.31 9.46
CA ILE A 29 6.54 9.97 8.10
C ILE A 29 5.48 8.87 8.19
N HIS A 30 4.34 9.10 7.53
CA HIS A 30 3.31 8.08 7.43
C HIS A 30 3.73 6.99 6.45
N LEU A 31 4.17 5.86 6.99
CA LEU A 31 4.56 4.69 6.23
C LEU A 31 3.53 3.56 6.49
N PRO A 32 2.75 3.14 5.46
CA PRO A 32 1.75 2.10 5.65
C PRO A 32 2.42 0.78 6.05
N TYR A 33 2.02 0.23 7.20
CA TYR A 33 2.62 -1.01 7.71
C TYR A 33 2.45 -2.18 6.75
N ARG A 34 1.28 -2.29 6.12
CA ARG A 34 0.99 -3.35 5.15
C ARG A 34 1.92 -3.30 3.94
N LEU A 35 2.31 -2.11 3.49
CA LEU A 35 3.31 -1.97 2.42
C LEU A 35 4.66 -2.58 2.83
N LEU A 36 5.08 -2.37 4.09
CA LEU A 36 6.33 -2.96 4.60
C LEU A 36 6.26 -4.48 4.62
N VAL A 37 5.14 -5.04 5.03
CA VAL A 37 4.90 -6.50 5.05
C VAL A 37 4.92 -7.07 3.63
N GLU A 38 4.19 -6.48 2.70
CA GLU A 38 4.14 -6.91 1.29
C GLU A 38 5.54 -6.83 0.63
N LEU A 39 6.29 -5.76 0.93
CA LEU A 39 7.68 -5.64 0.46
C LEU A 39 8.60 -6.69 1.10
N ALA A 40 8.36 -7.06 2.35
CA ALA A 40 9.12 -8.10 3.03
C ALA A 40 8.87 -9.49 2.45
N GLU A 41 7.63 -9.77 1.99
CA GLU A 41 7.27 -11.05 1.35
C GLU A 41 7.94 -11.27 -0.03
N ILE A 42 8.29 -10.18 -0.72
CA ILE A 42 8.94 -10.24 -2.04
C ILE A 42 10.44 -9.97 -1.98
N ALA A 43 10.94 -9.48 -0.85
CA ALA A 43 12.36 -9.17 -0.67
C ALA A 43 13.21 -10.47 -0.62
N PRO A 44 14.43 -10.44 -1.20
CA PRO A 44 15.38 -11.53 -1.01
C PRO A 44 15.73 -11.72 0.47
N GLU A 45 15.79 -12.96 0.96
CA GLU A 45 16.05 -13.24 2.38
C GLU A 45 17.39 -12.66 2.85
N ASP A 46 18.41 -12.74 2.02
CA ASP A 46 19.78 -12.30 2.35
C ASP A 46 19.93 -10.78 2.43
N ASN A 47 19.01 -10.01 1.82
CA ASN A 47 19.16 -8.55 1.70
C ASN A 47 17.84 -7.78 1.83
N SER A 48 16.92 -8.28 2.65
CA SER A 48 15.57 -7.74 2.79
C SER A 48 15.55 -6.26 3.17
N ILE A 49 16.40 -5.86 4.12
CA ILE A 49 16.44 -4.48 4.63
C ILE A 49 16.85 -3.50 3.53
N GLU A 50 17.92 -3.80 2.80
CA GLU A 50 18.40 -2.94 1.72
C GLU A 50 17.40 -2.87 0.57
N TYR A 51 16.82 -4.01 0.20
CA TYR A 51 15.78 -4.08 -0.82
C TYR A 51 14.59 -3.19 -0.48
N ILE A 52 14.02 -3.33 0.74
CA ILE A 52 12.87 -2.55 1.19
C ILE A 52 13.23 -1.07 1.28
N SER A 53 14.40 -0.73 1.82
CA SER A 53 14.90 0.64 1.90
C SER A 53 14.98 1.30 0.53
N LYS A 54 15.56 0.61 -0.45
CA LYS A 54 15.64 1.07 -1.83
C LYS A 54 14.25 1.29 -2.44
N LYS A 55 13.32 0.34 -2.24
CA LYS A 55 11.94 0.45 -2.75
C LYS A 55 11.17 1.61 -2.12
N LEU A 56 11.33 1.87 -0.84
CA LEU A 56 10.68 3.01 -0.16
C LEU A 56 11.15 4.36 -0.72
N VAL A 57 12.44 4.49 -1.03
CA VAL A 57 12.97 5.69 -1.68
C VAL A 57 12.49 5.77 -3.13
N GLU A 58 12.53 4.68 -3.86
CA GLU A 58 12.08 4.57 -5.25
C GLU A 58 10.60 4.91 -5.43
N TYR A 59 9.77 4.49 -4.48
CA TYR A 59 8.33 4.79 -4.41
C TYR A 59 8.03 6.17 -3.82
N GLN A 60 9.06 6.95 -3.46
CA GLN A 60 8.95 8.31 -2.91
C GLN A 60 8.18 8.40 -1.57
N TYR A 61 8.14 7.31 -0.80
CA TYR A 61 7.59 7.35 0.57
C TYR A 61 8.52 8.08 1.53
N VAL A 62 9.82 7.94 1.31
CA VAL A 62 10.86 8.55 2.12
C VAL A 62 11.95 9.11 1.22
N LYS A 63 12.65 10.14 1.68
CA LYS A 63 13.82 10.70 0.97
C LYS A 63 15.10 9.99 1.38
N GLU A 64 15.19 9.61 2.64
CA GLU A 64 16.34 8.94 3.24
C GLU A 64 15.82 7.95 4.31
N ILE A 65 16.65 6.98 4.65
CA ILE A 65 16.32 5.96 5.66
C ILE A 65 16.99 6.37 6.97
N ASP A 66 16.18 6.79 7.92
CA ASP A 66 16.60 7.04 9.30
C ASP A 66 16.42 5.80 10.20
N ASP A 67 16.88 5.87 11.44
CA ASP A 67 16.80 4.77 12.40
C ASP A 67 15.34 4.37 12.70
N ASN A 68 14.40 5.32 12.68
CA ASN A 68 12.98 5.04 12.91
C ASN A 68 12.41 4.24 11.77
N ILE A 69 12.67 4.64 10.52
CA ILE A 69 12.24 3.91 9.31
C ILE A 69 12.89 2.53 9.29
N LEU A 70 14.18 2.42 9.60
CA LEU A 70 14.91 1.16 9.67
C LEU A 70 14.29 0.22 10.71
N HIS A 71 13.92 0.74 11.88
CA HIS A 71 13.23 -0.04 12.92
C HIS A 71 11.88 -0.56 12.41
N ARG A 72 11.09 0.28 11.73
CA ARG A 72 9.79 -0.11 11.16
C ARG A 72 9.93 -1.16 10.05
N ILE A 73 10.96 -1.07 9.21
CA ILE A 73 11.29 -2.09 8.22
C ILE A 73 11.55 -3.44 8.89
N LYS A 74 12.39 -3.47 9.94
CA LYS A 74 12.69 -4.68 10.71
C LYS A 74 11.43 -5.30 11.32
N LEU A 75 10.55 -4.47 11.89
CA LEU A 75 9.26 -4.95 12.42
C LEU A 75 8.37 -5.55 11.32
N GLY A 76 8.31 -4.94 10.13
CA GLY A 76 7.59 -5.47 8.98
C GLY A 76 8.14 -6.82 8.51
N ILE A 77 9.47 -6.96 8.45
CA ILE A 77 10.13 -8.22 8.10
C ILE A 77 9.83 -9.33 9.11
N ASN A 78 9.95 -9.03 10.41
CA ASN A 78 9.67 -10.00 11.46
C ASN A 78 8.20 -10.45 11.40
N TRP A 79 7.28 -9.50 11.22
CA TRP A 79 5.86 -9.82 11.11
C TRP A 79 5.55 -10.69 9.89
N ALA A 80 6.11 -10.37 8.72
CA ALA A 80 5.95 -11.18 7.51
C ALA A 80 6.51 -12.60 7.67
N ARG A 81 7.58 -12.76 8.47
CA ARG A 81 8.17 -14.07 8.78
C ARG A 81 7.31 -14.88 9.73
N ASP A 82 6.83 -14.23 10.80
CA ASP A 82 6.10 -14.91 11.90
C ASP A 82 4.65 -15.20 11.52
N PHE A 83 4.04 -14.32 10.73
CA PHE A 83 2.65 -14.37 10.34
C PHE A 83 2.53 -14.46 8.81
N LYS A 84 2.99 -15.56 8.21
CA LYS A 84 2.74 -15.89 6.79
C LYS A 84 1.25 -16.03 6.45
N ALA A 85 0.39 -15.46 7.26
CA ALA A 85 -1.04 -15.59 7.15
C ALA A 85 -1.61 -14.66 6.08
N ASP A 86 -2.59 -15.15 5.37
CA ASP A 86 -3.53 -14.45 4.52
C ASP A 86 -4.08 -13.18 5.18
N THR A 87 -3.34 -12.10 5.09
CA THR A 87 -3.85 -10.77 5.43
C THR A 87 -4.65 -10.21 4.27
N MET A 88 -5.54 -11.03 3.73
CA MET A 88 -6.60 -10.54 2.85
C MET A 88 -7.58 -9.75 3.72
N GLY A 89 -7.45 -8.42 3.68
CA GLY A 89 -8.55 -7.58 4.13
C GLY A 89 -9.77 -7.94 3.26
N ASN A 90 -10.87 -8.31 3.89
CA ASN A 90 -12.15 -8.41 3.18
C ASN A 90 -12.47 -7.02 2.62
N VAL A 91 -12.22 -6.85 1.33
CA VAL A 91 -12.68 -5.69 0.58
C VAL A 91 -13.99 -6.10 -0.05
N ASP A 92 -15.09 -5.48 0.38
CA ASP A 92 -16.38 -5.67 -0.28
C ASP A 92 -16.32 -5.06 -1.67
N VAL A 93 -16.21 -5.93 -2.68
CA VAL A 93 -16.19 -5.54 -4.08
C VAL A 93 -17.63 -5.55 -4.59
N LEU A 94 -18.14 -4.35 -4.92
CA LEU A 94 -19.47 -4.21 -5.53
C LEU A 94 -19.48 -4.86 -6.93
N ASP A 95 -20.63 -5.37 -7.36
CA ASP A 95 -20.77 -6.04 -8.66
C ASP A 95 -20.35 -5.16 -9.85
N GLU A 96 -20.57 -3.85 -9.77
CA GLU A 96 -20.12 -2.88 -10.77
C GLU A 96 -18.58 -2.81 -10.91
N HIS A 97 -17.84 -3.19 -9.87
CA HIS A 97 -16.38 -3.18 -9.88
C HIS A 97 -15.77 -4.48 -10.41
N LYS A 98 -16.53 -5.56 -10.49
CA LYS A 98 -16.02 -6.87 -10.93
C LYS A 98 -15.55 -6.84 -12.37
N LYS A 99 -16.31 -6.17 -13.26
CA LYS A 99 -15.97 -6.08 -14.68
C LYS A 99 -14.60 -5.38 -14.89
N PRO A 100 -14.37 -4.14 -14.39
CA PRO A 100 -13.06 -3.50 -14.54
C PRO A 100 -11.91 -4.30 -13.90
N LEU A 101 -12.14 -4.97 -12.77
CA LEU A 101 -11.12 -5.82 -12.15
C LEU A 101 -10.76 -7.05 -13.03
N LEU A 102 -11.74 -7.67 -13.70
CA LEU A 102 -11.49 -8.75 -14.67
C LEU A 102 -10.71 -8.26 -15.90
N GLU A 103 -10.97 -7.06 -16.36
CA GLU A 103 -10.23 -6.44 -17.46
C GLU A 103 -8.77 -6.18 -17.05
N ILE A 104 -8.53 -5.74 -15.81
CA ILE A 104 -7.18 -5.61 -15.25
C ILE A 104 -6.47 -6.96 -15.17
N VAL A 105 -7.11 -8.03 -14.73
CA VAL A 105 -6.52 -9.37 -14.74
C VAL A 105 -6.06 -9.76 -16.14
N LYS A 106 -6.92 -9.57 -17.17
CA LYS A 106 -6.56 -9.84 -18.56
C LYS A 106 -5.41 -8.97 -19.06
N LEU A 107 -5.38 -7.71 -18.66
CA LEU A 107 -4.27 -6.79 -18.96
C LEU A 107 -2.96 -7.31 -18.39
N LEU A 108 -2.97 -7.71 -17.11
CA LEU A 108 -1.79 -8.21 -16.41
C LEU A 108 -1.29 -9.54 -16.99
N GLU A 109 -2.17 -10.39 -17.50
CA GLU A 109 -1.78 -11.64 -18.18
C GLU A 109 -1.00 -11.38 -19.47
N LYS A 110 -1.29 -10.28 -20.17
CA LYS A 110 -0.72 -9.95 -21.49
C LYS A 110 0.50 -9.02 -21.43
N ASN A 111 0.54 -8.12 -20.47
CA ASN A 111 1.55 -7.05 -20.41
C ASN A 111 2.45 -7.18 -19.18
N SER A 112 3.71 -6.76 -19.35
CA SER A 112 4.73 -6.72 -18.29
C SER A 112 5.45 -5.36 -18.21
N ASP A 113 5.06 -4.39 -19.03
CA ASP A 113 5.61 -3.03 -18.97
C ASP A 113 4.85 -2.21 -17.91
N PRO A 114 5.55 -1.64 -16.90
CA PRO A 114 4.92 -0.89 -15.82
C PRO A 114 4.14 0.34 -16.29
N ASP A 115 4.63 1.03 -17.32
CA ASP A 115 4.00 2.25 -17.81
C ASP A 115 2.78 1.94 -18.66
N VAL A 116 2.83 0.87 -19.44
CA VAL A 116 1.67 0.36 -20.19
C VAL A 116 0.57 -0.07 -19.20
N ILE A 117 0.92 -0.85 -18.18
CA ILE A 117 -0.04 -1.29 -17.15
C ILE A 117 -0.68 -0.07 -16.47
N GLN A 118 0.12 0.91 -16.08
CA GLN A 118 -0.39 2.13 -15.41
C GLN A 118 -1.40 2.89 -16.28
N ASN A 119 -1.09 3.06 -17.57
CA ASN A 119 -1.93 3.81 -18.50
C ASN A 119 -3.19 3.03 -18.87
N GLU A 120 -3.08 1.72 -19.12
CA GLU A 120 -4.22 0.88 -19.45
C GLU A 120 -5.23 0.77 -18.30
N ILE A 121 -4.77 0.71 -17.04
CA ILE A 121 -5.68 0.76 -15.86
C ILE A 121 -6.48 2.07 -15.85
N PHE A 122 -5.86 3.18 -16.27
CA PHE A 122 -6.53 4.46 -16.36
C PHE A 122 -7.62 4.45 -17.47
N GLU A 123 -7.34 3.84 -18.62
CA GLU A 123 -8.29 3.72 -19.72
C GLU A 123 -9.41 2.71 -19.40
N ILE A 124 -9.11 1.59 -18.69
CA ILE A 124 -10.12 0.66 -18.19
C ILE A 124 -11.12 1.39 -17.27
N ALA A 125 -10.66 2.27 -16.40
CA ALA A 125 -11.55 3.05 -15.56
C ALA A 125 -12.52 3.89 -16.38
N LYS A 126 -12.00 4.62 -17.38
CA LYS A 126 -12.84 5.46 -18.27
C LYS A 126 -13.84 4.66 -19.09
N SER A 127 -13.43 3.54 -19.66
CA SER A 127 -14.28 2.68 -20.49
C SER A 127 -15.40 1.99 -19.70
N ASN A 128 -15.29 1.94 -18.37
CA ASN A 128 -16.32 1.45 -17.47
C ASN A 128 -17.04 2.57 -16.69
N ASP A 129 -17.04 3.81 -17.20
CA ASP A 129 -17.66 4.99 -16.59
C ASP A 129 -17.26 5.25 -15.13
N MET A 130 -16.08 4.75 -14.75
CA MET A 130 -15.53 4.90 -13.42
C MET A 130 -14.47 6.01 -13.36
N LYS A 131 -14.49 6.80 -12.28
CA LYS A 131 -13.41 7.77 -12.06
C LYS A 131 -12.08 7.00 -11.83
N PRO A 132 -11.01 7.27 -12.59
CA PRO A 132 -9.74 6.55 -12.44
C PRO A 132 -9.25 6.49 -10.99
N ARG A 133 -9.39 7.58 -10.24
CA ARG A 133 -9.03 7.63 -8.83
C ARG A 133 -9.73 6.54 -8.00
N MET A 134 -11.01 6.25 -8.28
CA MET A 134 -11.76 5.23 -7.53
C MET A 134 -11.24 3.83 -7.83
N LEU A 135 -10.95 3.53 -9.10
CA LEU A 135 -10.38 2.23 -9.48
C LEU A 135 -8.99 2.03 -8.87
N PHE A 136 -8.13 3.05 -8.91
CA PHE A 136 -6.82 2.98 -8.26
C PHE A 136 -6.93 2.78 -6.74
N GLN A 137 -7.85 3.49 -6.07
CA GLN A 137 -8.10 3.31 -4.65
C GLN A 137 -8.60 1.90 -4.32
N LEU A 138 -9.50 1.34 -5.11
CA LEU A 138 -9.99 -0.02 -4.96
C LEU A 138 -8.85 -1.03 -5.06
N ILE A 139 -8.00 -0.90 -6.09
CA ILE A 139 -6.84 -1.78 -6.26
C ILE A 139 -5.88 -1.67 -5.07
N TYR A 140 -5.59 -0.45 -4.59
CA TYR A 140 -4.75 -0.27 -3.40
C TYR A 140 -5.38 -0.86 -2.15
N GLN A 141 -6.69 -0.79 -1.98
CA GLN A 141 -7.38 -1.45 -0.87
C GLN A 141 -7.24 -2.96 -0.95
N ILE A 142 -7.41 -3.55 -2.13
CA ILE A 142 -7.24 -5.00 -2.35
C ILE A 142 -5.80 -5.41 -2.07
N LEU A 143 -4.83 -4.69 -2.60
CA LEU A 143 -3.42 -5.08 -2.53
C LEU A 143 -2.75 -4.68 -1.22
N LEU A 144 -2.99 -3.46 -0.74
CA LEU A 144 -2.26 -2.84 0.37
C LEU A 144 -3.13 -2.50 1.58
N GLY A 145 -4.46 -2.73 1.53
CA GLY A 145 -5.40 -2.31 2.58
C GLY A 145 -5.40 -0.80 2.83
N SER A 146 -5.04 0.00 1.85
CA SER A 146 -4.88 1.45 1.93
C SER A 146 -5.53 2.13 0.72
N ASN A 147 -5.97 3.38 0.89
CA ASN A 147 -6.53 4.17 -0.22
C ASN A 147 -5.44 4.81 -1.12
N LYS A 148 -4.17 4.62 -0.78
CA LYS A 148 -3.01 5.19 -1.48
C LYS A 148 -1.88 4.18 -1.49
N GLY A 149 -1.07 4.22 -2.56
CA GLY A 149 0.09 3.35 -2.71
C GLY A 149 1.13 3.97 -3.64
N PRO A 150 2.23 3.25 -3.91
CA PRO A 150 3.23 3.63 -4.90
C PRO A 150 2.63 3.61 -6.32
N ARG A 151 3.41 4.04 -7.32
CA ARG A 151 2.98 3.93 -8.72
C ARG A 151 2.60 2.48 -9.04
N LEU A 152 1.32 2.26 -9.34
CA LEU A 152 0.71 0.93 -9.34
C LEU A 152 1.35 -0.03 -10.34
N GLY A 153 1.61 0.43 -11.57
CA GLY A 153 2.24 -0.41 -12.59
C GLY A 153 3.60 -0.95 -12.15
N LYS A 154 4.42 -0.09 -11.52
CA LYS A 154 5.73 -0.49 -10.99
C LYS A 154 5.59 -1.47 -9.82
N TYR A 155 4.68 -1.18 -8.89
CA TYR A 155 4.41 -2.05 -7.75
C TYR A 155 3.97 -3.45 -8.19
N ILE A 156 3.08 -3.55 -9.18
CA ILE A 156 2.58 -4.85 -9.69
C ILE A 156 3.71 -5.72 -10.23
N ILE A 157 4.66 -5.12 -10.96
CA ILE A 157 5.81 -5.86 -11.48
C ILE A 157 6.77 -6.29 -10.36
N ASP A 158 7.04 -5.39 -9.41
CA ASP A 158 7.91 -5.66 -8.27
C ASP A 158 7.34 -6.73 -7.31
N ALA A 159 6.00 -6.78 -7.15
CA ALA A 159 5.31 -7.66 -6.21
C ALA A 159 4.96 -9.05 -6.75
N ASP A 160 5.47 -9.43 -7.90
CA ASP A 160 5.09 -10.63 -8.66
C ASP A 160 3.64 -10.57 -9.17
N LYS A 161 3.54 -10.34 -10.46
CA LYS A 161 2.29 -10.23 -11.22
C LYS A 161 1.32 -11.40 -10.96
N SER A 162 1.86 -12.61 -10.81
CA SER A 162 1.05 -13.82 -10.57
C SER A 162 0.34 -13.78 -9.20
N LYS A 163 1.00 -13.24 -8.17
CA LYS A 163 0.41 -13.04 -6.84
C LYS A 163 -0.69 -12.00 -6.90
N ILE A 164 -0.45 -10.89 -7.61
CA ILE A 164 -1.43 -9.81 -7.78
C ILE A 164 -2.69 -10.31 -8.49
N ILE A 165 -2.53 -11.08 -9.58
CA ILE A 165 -3.65 -11.69 -10.31
C ILE A 165 -4.48 -12.58 -9.37
N LYS A 166 -3.82 -13.44 -8.58
CA LYS A 166 -4.51 -14.30 -7.61
C LYS A 166 -5.29 -13.48 -6.58
N LYS A 167 -4.68 -12.43 -6.02
CA LYS A 167 -5.35 -11.53 -5.06
C LYS A 167 -6.59 -10.86 -5.67
N ILE A 168 -6.50 -10.37 -6.90
CA ILE A 168 -7.64 -9.73 -7.56
C ILE A 168 -8.74 -10.77 -7.84
N LYS A 169 -8.39 -11.97 -8.34
CA LYS A 169 -9.37 -13.03 -8.61
C LYS A 169 -10.13 -13.46 -7.35
N SER A 170 -9.46 -13.61 -6.22
CA SER A 170 -10.09 -14.06 -4.96
C SER A 170 -11.10 -13.07 -4.35
N VAL A 171 -11.11 -11.81 -4.75
CA VAL A 171 -12.12 -10.82 -4.28
C VAL A 171 -13.27 -10.63 -5.29
N ILE A 172 -13.17 -11.24 -6.47
CA ILE A 172 -14.21 -11.18 -7.52
C ILE A 172 -15.13 -12.41 -7.42
N GLU A 173 -14.57 -13.53 -6.99
CA GLU A 173 -15.30 -14.78 -6.73
C GLU A 173 -16.20 -14.67 -5.50
#